data_39fd3eacc922cc235a8ff95ef7d9090e
#
_entry.id   39fd3eacc922cc235a8ff95ef7d9090e
#
_cell.length_a   1.000
_cell.length_b   1.000
_cell.length_c   1.000
_cell.angle_alpha   90.00
_cell.angle_beta   90.00
_cell.angle_gamma   90.00
#
_symmetry.space_group_name_H-M   'P 1'
#
loop_
_entity.id
_entity.type
_entity.pdbx_description
1 polymer ?
#
loop_
_entity_poly.entity_id
_entity_poly.type
_entity_poly.pdbx_seq_one_letter_code
_entity_poly.pdbx_strand_id
1 'polypeptide(L)'
;LGNLVAPPAQRLAKEFKLDISGSAFTGKELDSGIWVRDVQRNEAGEPKKISFVNVQRLRPGEAAYDWVIYVFDRPDHLTSIVTAKSGTYSEQDGWVLHDVVEETVPTLPKESRAQTQARVERKVMKSMVWGKSLDGNIFGLLMIKPEDMSLQELHYYIEYLKENGQTYKRFDTAFWSKAFYPLAILVMLLLSMPFAYQNARAGGMAIKIFCGIMIGIFYYALNNLFAFMSAL
;
A
#
# COMPACT_ATOMS: atom_id res chain seq x y z
N LEU A 1 18.48 -9.69 11.75
CA LEU A 1 19.27 -8.63 11.09
C LEU A 1 18.67 -8.28 9.73
N GLY A 2 18.26 -9.24 8.87
CA GLY A 2 17.67 -8.96 7.57
C GLY A 2 16.41 -8.10 7.61
N ASN A 3 15.48 -8.32 8.54
CA ASN A 3 14.25 -7.55 8.66
C ASN A 3 14.40 -6.16 9.29
N LEU A 4 15.54 -5.89 9.95
CA LEU A 4 15.83 -4.60 10.58
C LEU A 4 16.72 -3.70 9.71
N VAL A 5 17.61 -4.29 8.93
CA VAL A 5 18.63 -3.56 8.15
C VAL A 5 18.28 -3.48 6.66
N ALA A 6 17.69 -4.54 6.10
CA ALA A 6 17.38 -4.58 4.66
C ALA A 6 16.33 -3.53 4.21
N PRO A 7 15.19 -3.32 4.94
CA PRO A 7 14.22 -2.31 4.54
C PRO A 7 14.77 -0.88 4.50
N PRO A 8 15.47 -0.39 5.53
CA PRO A 8 16.04 0.96 5.47
C PRO A 8 17.14 1.10 4.42
N ALA A 9 17.96 0.08 4.20
CA ALA A 9 18.98 0.09 3.16
C ALA A 9 18.37 0.12 1.74
N GLN A 10 17.28 -0.60 1.50
CA GLN A 10 16.56 -0.59 0.24
C GLN A 10 15.86 0.75 0.00
N ARG A 11 15.34 1.39 1.04
CA ARG A 11 14.77 2.75 0.95
C ARG A 11 15.85 3.76 0.54
N LEU A 12 16.96 3.79 1.26
CA LEU A 12 18.11 4.66 0.93
C LEU A 12 18.59 4.44 -0.51
N ALA A 13 18.66 3.19 -0.95
CA ALA A 13 19.05 2.87 -2.33
C ALA A 13 18.02 3.36 -3.35
N LYS A 14 16.72 3.28 -3.06
CA LYS A 14 15.65 3.81 -3.92
C LYS A 14 15.65 5.35 -3.93
N GLU A 15 15.77 5.98 -2.77
CA GLU A 15 15.88 7.44 -2.65
C GLU A 15 17.11 7.96 -3.40
N PHE A 16 18.27 7.33 -3.23
CA PHE A 16 19.50 7.68 -3.92
C PHE A 16 19.40 7.51 -5.44
N LYS A 17 18.69 6.46 -5.89
CA LYS A 17 18.41 6.24 -7.31
C LYS A 17 17.48 7.31 -7.89
N LEU A 18 16.48 7.76 -7.11
CA LEU A 18 15.56 8.83 -7.50
C LEU A 18 16.29 10.19 -7.58
N ASP A 19 17.17 10.47 -6.63
CA ASP A 19 17.94 11.71 -6.56
C ASP A 19 18.94 11.81 -7.73
N ILE A 20 19.66 10.73 -8.02
CA ILE A 20 20.59 10.67 -9.17
C ILE A 20 19.84 10.76 -10.52
N SER A 21 18.63 10.19 -10.60
CA SER A 21 17.85 10.20 -11.85
C SER A 21 17.19 11.53 -12.13
N GLY A 22 17.14 12.48 -11.16
CA GLY A 22 16.47 13.79 -11.30
C GLY A 22 14.98 13.65 -11.65
N SER A 23 14.46 12.43 -11.64
CA SER A 23 13.07 12.14 -11.98
C SER A 23 12.24 12.13 -10.71
N ALA A 24 11.36 13.14 -10.58
CA ALA A 24 10.15 12.93 -9.81
C ALA A 24 9.61 11.56 -10.23
N PHE A 25 9.19 10.73 -9.24
CA PHE A 25 8.52 9.48 -9.55
C PHE A 25 7.28 9.85 -10.37
N THR A 26 7.49 9.84 -11.67
CA THR A 26 6.38 10.02 -12.60
C THR A 26 5.68 8.69 -12.56
N GLY A 27 4.37 8.66 -12.36
CA GLY A 27 3.55 7.45 -12.43
C GLY A 27 3.62 6.69 -13.76
N LYS A 28 4.76 6.79 -14.46
CA LYS A 28 5.09 6.16 -15.74
C LYS A 28 5.20 4.64 -15.64
N GLU A 29 5.33 4.09 -14.42
CA GLU A 29 5.12 2.65 -14.17
C GLU A 29 3.64 2.31 -13.94
N LEU A 30 2.80 3.32 -13.66
CA LEU A 30 1.35 3.21 -13.60
C LEU A 30 0.79 4.33 -14.50
N ASP A 31 0.43 4.02 -15.72
CA ASP A 31 -0.13 4.98 -16.70
C ASP A 31 -1.33 5.80 -16.17
N SER A 32 -1.94 5.37 -15.07
CA SER A 32 -3.11 5.97 -14.43
C SER A 32 -2.80 6.80 -13.17
N GLY A 33 -1.53 6.91 -12.73
CA GLY A 33 -1.17 7.53 -11.45
C GLY A 33 -1.46 6.64 -10.24
N ILE A 34 -1.29 7.20 -9.04
CA ILE A 34 -1.50 6.51 -7.76
C ILE A 34 -2.93 6.78 -7.30
N TRP A 35 -3.70 5.71 -7.07
CA TRP A 35 -5.06 5.77 -6.58
C TRP A 35 -5.15 5.36 -5.11
N VAL A 36 -5.77 6.21 -4.32
CA VAL A 36 -5.99 5.98 -2.89
C VAL A 36 -7.46 6.19 -2.57
N ARG A 37 -8.03 5.27 -1.80
CA ARG A 37 -9.37 5.44 -1.22
C ARG A 37 -9.24 5.97 0.19
N ASP A 38 -9.89 7.09 0.46
CA ASP A 38 -9.99 7.72 1.77
C ASP A 38 -11.44 7.72 2.25
N VAL A 39 -11.68 7.22 3.46
CA VAL A 39 -13.03 7.15 4.05
C VAL A 39 -13.03 7.98 5.31
N GLN A 40 -13.63 9.16 5.24
CA GLN A 40 -13.89 9.98 6.41
C GLN A 40 -15.12 9.45 7.16
N ARG A 41 -14.94 9.17 8.45
CA ARG A 41 -16.02 8.67 9.32
C ARG A 41 -16.54 9.78 10.22
N ASN A 42 -17.84 9.68 10.61
CA ASN A 42 -18.41 10.53 11.64
C ASN A 42 -18.02 10.03 13.04
N GLU A 43 -18.40 10.75 14.09
CA GLU A 43 -18.13 10.35 15.48
C GLU A 43 -18.79 9.01 15.86
N ALA A 44 -19.81 8.58 15.13
CA ALA A 44 -20.47 7.29 15.29
C ALA A 44 -19.77 6.15 14.53
N GLY A 45 -18.66 6.41 13.83
CA GLY A 45 -17.90 5.43 13.05
C GLY A 45 -18.50 5.09 11.67
N GLU A 46 -19.59 5.74 11.26
CA GLU A 46 -20.20 5.52 9.95
C GLU A 46 -19.47 6.33 8.87
N PRO A 47 -19.37 5.81 7.66
CA PRO A 47 -18.72 6.52 6.55
C PRO A 47 -19.56 7.76 6.16
N LYS A 48 -19.01 8.94 6.45
CA LYS A 48 -19.64 10.23 6.12
C LYS A 48 -19.31 10.66 4.70
N LYS A 49 -18.10 10.37 4.24
CA LYS A 49 -17.58 10.81 2.96
C LYS A 49 -16.57 9.80 2.45
N ILE A 50 -16.71 9.40 1.19
CA ILE A 50 -15.77 8.50 0.53
C ILE A 50 -15.08 9.32 -0.55
N SER A 51 -13.76 9.33 -0.55
CA SER A 51 -12.97 10.04 -1.54
C SER A 51 -12.04 9.08 -2.26
N PHE A 52 -11.98 9.20 -3.59
CA PHE A 52 -10.97 8.54 -4.40
C PHE A 52 -9.97 9.58 -4.87
N VAL A 53 -8.77 9.47 -4.35
CA VAL A 53 -7.68 10.39 -4.60
C VAL A 53 -6.75 9.80 -5.64
N ASN A 54 -6.52 10.53 -6.72
CA ASN A 54 -5.52 10.22 -7.73
C ASN A 54 -4.39 11.26 -7.68
N VAL A 55 -3.16 10.78 -7.63
CA VAL A 55 -1.96 11.61 -7.68
C VAL A 55 -1.09 11.13 -8.82
N GLN A 56 -0.76 12.00 -9.76
CA GLN A 56 0.02 11.60 -10.94
C GLN A 56 1.52 11.57 -10.71
N ARG A 57 2.02 12.49 -9.89
CA ARG A 57 3.45 12.61 -9.59
C ARG A 57 3.66 12.78 -8.09
N LEU A 58 4.49 11.94 -7.52
CA LEU A 58 4.86 12.00 -6.12
C LEU A 58 6.37 12.19 -5.98
N ARG A 59 6.78 13.13 -5.12
CA ARG A 59 8.14 13.21 -4.59
C ARG A 59 8.10 12.77 -3.14
N PRO A 60 8.68 11.61 -2.81
CA PRO A 60 8.69 11.12 -1.44
C PRO A 60 9.25 12.15 -0.46
N GLY A 61 8.51 12.44 0.60
CA GLY A 61 8.92 13.39 1.65
C GLY A 61 8.72 14.87 1.37
N GLU A 62 8.34 15.28 0.16
CA GLU A 62 8.24 16.70 -0.16
C GLU A 62 6.83 17.13 -0.61
N ALA A 63 6.40 16.66 -1.77
CA ALA A 63 5.17 17.16 -2.40
C ALA A 63 4.58 16.13 -3.37
N ALA A 64 3.28 16.24 -3.57
CA ALA A 64 2.55 15.47 -4.57
C ALA A 64 1.89 16.43 -5.56
N TYR A 65 1.89 16.08 -6.84
CA TYR A 65 1.45 16.95 -7.93
C TYR A 65 0.33 16.31 -8.75
N ASP A 66 -0.46 17.17 -9.39
CA ASP A 66 -1.55 16.79 -10.28
C ASP A 66 -2.57 15.89 -9.56
N TRP A 67 -3.21 16.49 -8.56
CA TRP A 67 -4.24 15.85 -7.76
C TRP A 67 -5.59 15.89 -8.47
N VAL A 68 -6.29 14.77 -8.42
CA VAL A 68 -7.71 14.67 -8.78
C VAL A 68 -8.40 13.87 -7.69
N ILE A 69 -9.38 14.49 -7.03
CA ILE A 69 -10.10 13.87 -5.92
C ILE A 69 -11.58 13.84 -6.26
N TYR A 70 -12.12 12.63 -6.31
CA TYR A 70 -13.54 12.40 -6.51
C TYR A 70 -14.20 12.18 -5.15
N VAL A 71 -15.15 13.01 -4.81
CA VAL A 71 -15.81 13.02 -3.49
C VAL A 71 -17.21 12.51 -3.62
N PHE A 72 -17.54 11.49 -2.81
CA PHE A 72 -18.84 10.85 -2.76
C PHE A 72 -19.43 10.99 -1.35
N ASP A 73 -20.71 11.30 -1.22
CA ASP A 73 -21.47 11.21 0.03
C ASP A 73 -22.08 9.81 0.21
N ARG A 74 -22.32 9.11 -0.91
CA ARG A 74 -22.77 7.72 -0.98
C ARG A 74 -22.03 7.00 -2.11
N PRO A 75 -21.95 5.67 -2.10
CA PRO A 75 -21.20 4.91 -3.12
C PRO A 75 -21.57 5.19 -4.58
N ASP A 76 -22.80 5.66 -4.82
CA ASP A 76 -23.38 5.93 -6.14
C ASP A 76 -23.58 7.43 -6.44
N HIS A 77 -23.20 8.32 -5.50
CA HIS A 77 -23.47 9.75 -5.64
C HIS A 77 -22.21 10.59 -5.51
N LEU A 78 -21.68 11.02 -6.67
CA LEU A 78 -20.56 11.94 -6.77
C LEU A 78 -21.03 13.36 -6.42
N THR A 79 -20.43 13.95 -5.39
CA THR A 79 -20.79 15.28 -4.87
C THR A 79 -19.91 16.37 -5.48
N SER A 80 -18.61 16.15 -5.53
CA SER A 80 -17.67 17.11 -6.11
C SER A 80 -16.41 16.43 -6.65
N ILE A 81 -15.76 17.14 -7.59
CA ILE A 81 -14.43 16.80 -8.10
C ILE A 81 -13.50 17.94 -7.70
N VAL A 82 -12.43 17.61 -6.98
CA VAL A 82 -11.42 18.57 -6.57
C VAL A 82 -10.14 18.30 -7.33
N THR A 83 -9.64 19.29 -8.04
CA THR A 83 -8.35 19.23 -8.74
C THR A 83 -7.39 20.21 -8.10
N ALA A 84 -6.12 19.80 -7.92
CA ALA A 84 -5.08 20.70 -7.43
C ALA A 84 -3.76 20.45 -8.16
N LYS A 85 -2.97 21.51 -8.36
CA LYS A 85 -1.68 21.38 -9.03
C LYS A 85 -0.62 20.74 -8.15
N SER A 86 -0.64 21.04 -6.86
CA SER A 86 0.30 20.47 -5.90
C SER A 86 -0.34 20.33 -4.51
N GLY A 87 0.23 19.45 -3.71
CA GLY A 87 -0.10 19.29 -2.31
C GLY A 87 1.16 19.08 -1.49
N THR A 88 1.25 19.71 -0.33
CA THR A 88 2.31 19.56 0.64
C THR A 88 1.75 18.97 1.92
N TYR A 89 2.50 18.06 2.55
CA TYR A 89 2.09 17.44 3.81
C TYR A 89 2.71 18.17 4.99
N SER A 90 1.89 18.49 5.99
CA SER A 90 2.31 19.04 7.28
C SER A 90 1.75 18.17 8.41
N GLU A 91 2.56 17.89 9.44
CA GLU A 91 2.09 17.13 10.62
C GLU A 91 0.94 17.83 11.36
N GLN A 92 0.86 19.17 11.29
CA GLN A 92 -0.18 19.95 11.96
C GLN A 92 -1.52 19.93 11.22
N ASP A 93 -1.50 20.19 9.91
CA ASP A 93 -2.70 20.40 9.09
C ASP A 93 -3.03 19.21 8.18
N GLY A 94 -2.11 18.26 8.02
CA GLY A 94 -2.21 17.19 7.04
C GLY A 94 -1.85 17.69 5.63
N TRP A 95 -2.58 17.25 4.62
CA TRP A 95 -2.37 17.70 3.24
C TRP A 95 -2.96 19.07 3.00
N VAL A 96 -2.12 19.98 2.58
CA VAL A 96 -2.48 21.33 2.09
C VAL A 96 -2.35 21.34 0.58
N LEU A 97 -3.47 21.44 -0.10
CA LEU A 97 -3.54 21.49 -1.57
C LEU A 97 -3.41 22.94 -2.04
N HIS A 98 -2.71 23.14 -3.14
CA HIS A 98 -2.47 24.45 -3.75
C HIS A 98 -3.02 24.52 -5.18
N ASP A 99 -3.46 25.71 -5.59
CA ASP A 99 -4.12 25.95 -6.87
C ASP A 99 -5.32 25.02 -7.09
N VAL A 100 -6.28 25.09 -6.18
CA VAL A 100 -7.41 24.16 -6.10
C VAL A 100 -8.58 24.68 -6.93
N VAL A 101 -9.17 23.76 -7.68
CA VAL A 101 -10.45 23.96 -8.36
C VAL A 101 -11.41 22.89 -7.89
N GLU A 102 -12.49 23.30 -7.26
CA GLU A 102 -13.59 22.42 -6.83
C GLU A 102 -14.79 22.60 -7.76
N GLU A 103 -15.21 21.52 -8.36
CA GLU A 103 -16.38 21.44 -9.23
C GLU A 103 -17.48 20.63 -8.53
N THR A 104 -18.54 21.29 -8.11
CA THR A 104 -19.66 20.65 -7.44
C THR A 104 -20.63 20.11 -8.47
N VAL A 105 -20.96 18.82 -8.35
CA VAL A 105 -21.94 18.16 -9.22
C VAL A 105 -23.32 18.39 -8.66
N PRO A 106 -24.22 19.08 -9.39
CA PRO A 106 -25.56 19.36 -8.88
C PRO A 106 -26.39 18.08 -8.78
N THR A 107 -27.02 17.88 -7.62
CA THR A 107 -27.98 16.79 -7.41
C THR A 107 -29.28 17.16 -8.10
N LEU A 108 -29.59 16.53 -9.23
CA LEU A 108 -30.88 16.71 -9.89
C LEU A 108 -31.95 15.90 -9.16
N PRO A 109 -33.07 16.51 -8.74
CA PRO A 109 -34.23 15.78 -8.25
C PRO A 109 -34.72 14.81 -9.32
N LYS A 110 -35.07 13.57 -8.95
CA LYS A 110 -35.50 12.51 -9.88
C LYS A 110 -36.69 12.89 -10.75
N GLU A 111 -37.43 13.90 -10.37
CA GLU A 111 -38.68 14.35 -11.03
C GLU A 111 -38.48 15.45 -12.09
N SER A 112 -37.31 16.10 -12.14
CA SER A 112 -37.08 17.24 -13.06
C SER A 112 -36.14 16.90 -14.21
N ARG A 113 -36.30 15.75 -14.86
CA ARG A 113 -35.48 15.34 -16.03
C ARG A 113 -35.68 16.19 -17.27
N ALA A 114 -36.66 17.09 -17.33
CA ALA A 114 -37.09 17.65 -18.60
C ALA A 114 -36.47 19.00 -18.99
N GLN A 115 -35.90 19.84 -18.13
CA GLN A 115 -35.38 21.16 -18.58
C GLN A 115 -34.43 21.92 -17.65
N THR A 116 -33.88 21.33 -16.60
CA THR A 116 -32.91 22.06 -15.77
C THR A 116 -31.50 21.82 -16.28
N GLN A 117 -30.91 22.82 -16.94
CA GLN A 117 -29.47 22.87 -17.19
C GLN A 117 -28.74 22.82 -15.83
N ALA A 118 -28.26 21.65 -15.46
CA ALA A 118 -27.46 21.46 -14.27
C ALA A 118 -26.18 22.28 -14.42
N ARG A 119 -26.10 23.42 -13.76
CA ARG A 119 -24.93 24.27 -13.76
C ARG A 119 -23.93 23.73 -12.76
N VAL A 120 -22.80 23.24 -13.25
CA VAL A 120 -21.65 22.88 -12.43
C VAL A 120 -21.15 24.17 -11.77
N GLU A 121 -21.14 24.19 -10.44
CA GLU A 121 -20.58 25.30 -9.68
C GLU A 121 -19.07 25.08 -9.56
N ARG A 122 -18.29 26.02 -10.10
CA ARG A 122 -16.84 25.97 -10.09
C ARG A 122 -16.29 27.02 -9.12
N LYS A 123 -15.57 26.53 -8.10
CA LYS A 123 -14.91 27.36 -7.09
C LYS A 123 -13.40 27.24 -7.24
N VAL A 124 -12.72 28.36 -7.38
CA VAL A 124 -11.24 28.41 -7.48
C VAL A 124 -10.69 28.97 -6.17
N MET A 125 -9.75 28.24 -5.58
CA MET A 125 -9.12 28.60 -4.30
C MET A 125 -7.59 28.51 -4.44
N LYS A 126 -6.86 29.42 -3.77
CA LYS A 126 -5.40 29.37 -3.75
C LYS A 126 -4.87 28.18 -2.96
N SER A 127 -5.52 27.85 -1.85
CA SER A 127 -5.16 26.72 -1.01
C SER A 127 -6.39 26.15 -0.32
N MET A 128 -6.34 24.84 -0.05
CA MET A 128 -7.37 24.10 0.67
C MET A 128 -6.71 23.08 1.58
N VAL A 129 -7.10 23.01 2.85
CA VAL A 129 -6.68 21.95 3.76
C VAL A 129 -7.57 20.74 3.49
N TRP A 130 -6.97 19.66 3.01
CA TRP A 130 -7.69 18.38 2.81
C TRP A 130 -7.84 17.62 4.12
N GLY A 131 -6.85 17.74 5.03
CA GLY A 131 -6.85 17.12 6.35
C GLY A 131 -5.86 15.96 6.49
N LYS A 132 -5.97 15.27 7.63
CA LYS A 132 -5.03 14.21 8.07
C LYS A 132 -5.52 12.79 7.76
N SER A 133 -6.68 12.64 7.14
CA SER A 133 -7.24 11.33 6.82
C SER A 133 -6.32 10.48 5.93
N LEU A 134 -5.54 11.14 5.09
CA LEU A 134 -4.47 10.58 4.29
C LEU A 134 -3.12 10.95 4.92
N ASP A 135 -2.49 9.99 5.60
CA ASP A 135 -1.12 10.18 6.10
C ASP A 135 -0.13 10.30 4.93
N GLY A 136 0.82 11.25 5.03
CA GLY A 136 1.88 11.43 4.05
C GLY A 136 2.71 10.17 3.80
N ASN A 137 2.87 9.32 4.82
CA ASN A 137 3.60 8.06 4.73
C ASN A 137 2.91 7.01 3.83
N ILE A 138 1.59 7.06 3.70
CA ILE A 138 0.82 6.07 2.93
C ILE A 138 1.21 6.08 1.46
N PHE A 139 1.41 7.25 0.86
CA PHE A 139 1.84 7.35 -0.53
C PHE A 139 3.20 6.68 -0.76
N GLY A 140 4.13 6.79 0.20
CA GLY A 140 5.40 6.09 0.15
C GLY A 140 5.24 4.57 0.21
N LEU A 141 4.32 4.08 1.04
CA LEU A 141 4.06 2.64 1.20
C LEU A 141 3.37 2.01 -0.02
N LEU A 142 2.52 2.76 -0.72
CA LEU A 142 1.86 2.30 -1.94
C LEU A 142 2.84 1.90 -3.06
N MET A 143 4.05 2.45 -3.04
CA MET A 143 5.08 2.17 -4.04
C MET A 143 5.99 1.00 -3.67
N ILE A 144 5.87 0.50 -2.44
CA ILE A 144 6.73 -0.58 -1.94
C ILE A 144 5.97 -1.90 -2.04
N LYS A 145 6.65 -2.92 -2.55
CA LYS A 145 6.06 -4.27 -2.59
C LYS A 145 5.95 -4.81 -1.15
N PRO A 146 4.92 -5.63 -0.83
CA PRO A 146 4.76 -6.20 0.51
C PRO A 146 6.00 -6.96 1.00
N GLU A 147 6.74 -7.57 0.07
CA GLU A 147 7.96 -8.33 0.35
C GLU A 147 9.12 -7.43 0.83
N ASP A 148 9.11 -6.15 0.42
CA ASP A 148 10.16 -5.17 0.74
C ASP A 148 9.82 -4.32 1.98
N MET A 149 8.56 -4.33 2.44
CA MET A 149 8.11 -3.58 3.63
C MET A 149 8.66 -4.21 4.92
N SER A 150 8.92 -3.40 5.95
CA SER A 150 9.20 -3.88 7.30
C SER A 150 7.94 -4.44 7.98
N LEU A 151 8.09 -5.18 9.09
CA LEU A 151 6.95 -5.67 9.87
C LEU A 151 6.07 -4.53 10.40
N GLN A 152 6.68 -3.42 10.83
CA GLN A 152 5.95 -2.25 11.33
C GLN A 152 5.15 -1.57 10.22
N GLU A 153 5.74 -1.41 9.04
CA GLU A 153 5.07 -0.85 7.87
C GLU A 153 3.92 -1.72 7.36
N LEU A 154 4.14 -3.03 7.34
CA LEU A 154 3.08 -3.98 6.96
C LEU A 154 1.91 -3.91 7.95
N HIS A 155 2.18 -3.87 9.26
CA HIS A 155 1.14 -3.75 10.28
C HIS A 155 0.33 -2.45 10.11
N TYR A 156 1.03 -1.33 10.00
CA TYR A 156 0.43 -0.01 9.79
C TYR A 156 -0.43 0.03 8.50
N TYR A 157 0.11 -0.51 7.41
CA TYR A 157 -0.58 -0.51 6.13
C TYR A 157 -1.79 -1.45 6.10
N ILE A 158 -1.72 -2.60 6.77
CA ILE A 158 -2.84 -3.54 6.94
C ILE A 158 -3.98 -2.86 7.72
N GLU A 159 -3.67 -2.13 8.78
CA GLU A 159 -4.64 -1.41 9.58
C GLU A 159 -5.35 -0.32 8.76
N TYR A 160 -4.57 0.46 8.02
CA TYR A 160 -5.11 1.43 7.07
C TYR A 160 -6.06 0.79 6.02
N LEU A 161 -5.68 -0.34 5.42
CA LEU A 161 -6.52 -1.03 4.44
C LEU A 161 -7.82 -1.55 5.07
N LYS A 162 -7.77 -2.07 6.31
CA LYS A 162 -8.96 -2.52 7.06
C LYS A 162 -9.91 -1.37 7.34
N GLU A 163 -9.41 -0.24 7.82
CA GLU A 163 -10.20 0.95 8.10
C GLU A 163 -10.89 1.50 6.85
N ASN A 164 -10.21 1.44 5.72
CA ASN A 164 -10.75 1.90 4.43
C ASN A 164 -11.56 0.84 3.68
N GLY A 165 -11.79 -0.34 4.27
CA GLY A 165 -12.58 -1.42 3.67
C GLY A 165 -11.96 -1.96 2.37
N GLN A 166 -10.62 -1.94 2.29
CA GLN A 166 -9.86 -2.45 1.15
C GLN A 166 -9.35 -3.88 1.40
N THR A 167 -8.98 -4.58 0.33
CA THR A 167 -8.44 -5.94 0.43
C THR A 167 -7.02 -5.93 0.99
N TYR A 168 -6.83 -6.50 2.17
CA TYR A 168 -5.55 -6.55 2.89
C TYR A 168 -4.89 -7.93 2.91
N LYS A 169 -5.57 -8.98 2.45
CA LYS A 169 -5.12 -10.38 2.55
C LYS A 169 -3.67 -10.61 2.08
N ARG A 170 -3.27 -9.99 0.98
CA ARG A 170 -1.91 -10.12 0.44
C ARG A 170 -0.85 -9.58 1.41
N PHE A 171 -1.11 -8.45 2.04
CA PHE A 171 -0.21 -7.83 3.01
C PHE A 171 -0.17 -8.59 4.33
N ASP A 172 -1.31 -9.13 4.77
CA ASP A 172 -1.42 -9.98 5.95
C ASP A 172 -0.60 -11.28 5.77
N THR A 173 -0.67 -11.91 4.62
CA THR A 173 0.17 -13.08 4.28
C THR A 173 1.66 -12.73 4.33
N ALA A 174 2.07 -11.59 3.78
CA ALA A 174 3.46 -11.13 3.82
C ALA A 174 3.93 -10.84 5.26
N PHE A 175 3.07 -10.26 6.08
CA PHE A 175 3.34 -10.00 7.50
C PHE A 175 3.62 -11.31 8.26
N TRP A 176 2.73 -12.28 8.17
CA TRP A 176 2.88 -13.57 8.85
C TRP A 176 4.08 -14.36 8.33
N SER A 177 4.34 -14.35 7.02
CA SER A 177 5.53 -14.98 6.44
C SER A 177 6.82 -14.40 7.04
N LYS A 178 6.91 -13.09 7.20
CA LYS A 178 8.07 -12.44 7.82
C LYS A 178 8.16 -12.68 9.32
N ALA A 179 7.03 -12.70 10.02
CA ALA A 179 6.98 -12.92 11.46
C ALA A 179 7.44 -14.34 11.82
N PHE A 180 7.05 -15.34 11.03
CA PHE A 180 7.44 -16.74 11.25
C PHE A 180 8.79 -17.13 10.64
N TYR A 181 9.41 -16.26 9.85
CA TYR A 181 10.70 -16.56 9.23
C TYR A 181 11.81 -16.97 10.24
N PRO A 182 12.00 -16.29 11.37
CA PRO A 182 13.01 -16.71 12.35
C PRO A 182 12.70 -18.08 12.98
N LEU A 183 11.40 -18.40 13.16
CA LEU A 183 10.99 -19.71 13.65
C LEU A 183 11.29 -20.82 12.63
N ALA A 184 11.08 -20.55 11.34
CA ALA A 184 11.43 -21.49 10.28
C ALA A 184 12.92 -21.82 10.26
N ILE A 185 13.78 -20.83 10.49
CA ILE A 185 15.25 -21.04 10.62
C ILE A 185 15.57 -21.97 11.79
N LEU A 186 14.96 -21.75 12.96
CA LEU A 186 15.16 -22.62 14.13
C LEU A 186 14.70 -24.06 13.86
N VAL A 187 13.54 -24.23 13.24
CA VAL A 187 13.04 -25.56 12.86
C VAL A 187 13.97 -26.27 11.90
N MET A 188 14.49 -25.55 10.87
CA MET A 188 15.46 -26.11 9.92
C MET A 188 16.78 -26.50 10.59
N LEU A 189 17.23 -25.70 11.56
CA LEU A 189 18.43 -26.01 12.34
C LEU A 189 18.25 -27.26 13.19
N LEU A 190 17.10 -27.37 13.88
CA LEU A 190 16.77 -28.58 14.67
C LEU A 190 16.64 -29.83 13.78
N LEU A 191 16.04 -29.72 12.60
CA LEU A 191 15.95 -30.82 11.63
C LEU A 191 17.34 -31.26 11.11
N SER A 192 18.31 -30.36 11.04
CA SER A 192 19.67 -30.68 10.58
C SER A 192 20.51 -31.41 11.66
N MET A 193 20.19 -31.27 12.96
CA MET A 193 20.94 -31.86 14.06
C MET A 193 21.10 -33.40 13.96
N PRO A 194 20.06 -34.20 13.70
CA PRO A 194 20.19 -35.67 13.60
C PRO A 194 21.20 -36.09 12.52
N PHE A 195 21.33 -35.29 11.46
CA PHE A 195 22.26 -35.57 10.34
C PHE A 195 23.70 -35.24 10.72
N ALA A 196 23.93 -34.24 11.59
CA ALA A 196 25.26 -33.85 12.04
C ALA A 196 25.90 -34.87 13.00
N TYR A 197 25.12 -35.54 13.84
CA TYR A 197 25.59 -36.50 14.85
C TYR A 197 25.80 -37.93 14.32
N GLN A 198 25.51 -38.19 13.06
CA GLN A 198 25.63 -39.56 12.52
C GLN A 198 27.07 -39.85 12.09
N ASN A 199 27.63 -40.98 12.56
CA ASN A 199 28.97 -41.46 12.20
C ASN A 199 29.11 -41.69 10.70
N ALA A 200 30.11 -41.06 10.10
CA ALA A 200 30.41 -41.18 8.67
C ALA A 200 30.78 -42.62 8.24
N ARG A 201 31.08 -43.51 9.20
CA ARG A 201 31.48 -44.93 8.95
C ARG A 201 30.26 -45.87 8.71
N ALA A 202 29.08 -45.50 9.07
CA ALA A 202 27.87 -46.30 8.79
C ALA A 202 27.35 -45.98 7.40
N GLY A 203 27.74 -46.75 6.38
CA GLY A 203 27.42 -46.56 4.97
C GLY A 203 26.01 -46.02 4.66
N GLY A 204 25.83 -45.32 3.56
CA GLY A 204 24.54 -44.74 3.15
C GLY A 204 24.47 -43.21 3.12
N MET A 205 25.63 -42.53 3.07
CA MET A 205 25.66 -41.05 2.99
C MET A 205 24.88 -40.53 1.78
N ALA A 206 24.89 -41.24 0.66
CA ALA A 206 24.14 -40.87 -0.54
C ALA A 206 22.61 -40.89 -0.30
N ILE A 207 22.09 -41.89 0.44
CA ILE A 207 20.65 -42.00 0.76
C ILE A 207 20.22 -40.84 1.67
N LYS A 208 21.07 -40.45 2.63
CA LYS A 208 20.79 -39.35 3.55
C LYS A 208 20.73 -38.01 2.83
N ILE A 209 21.69 -37.76 1.93
CA ILE A 209 21.70 -36.57 1.09
C ILE A 209 20.46 -36.57 0.20
N PHE A 210 20.11 -37.69 -0.42
CA PHE A 210 18.92 -37.81 -1.24
C PHE A 210 17.62 -37.49 -0.43
N CYS A 211 17.50 -38.09 0.76
CA CYS A 211 16.35 -37.79 1.65
C CYS A 211 16.28 -36.32 2.04
N GLY A 212 17.41 -35.70 2.36
CA GLY A 212 17.45 -34.25 2.67
C GLY A 212 17.00 -33.39 1.50
N ILE A 213 17.45 -33.69 0.28
CA ILE A 213 17.02 -32.99 -0.94
C ILE A 213 15.51 -33.20 -1.17
N MET A 214 15.02 -34.43 -1.03
CA MET A 214 13.57 -34.72 -1.20
C MET A 214 12.69 -33.97 -0.19
N ILE A 215 13.12 -33.91 1.08
CA ILE A 215 12.41 -33.12 2.11
C ILE A 215 12.41 -31.64 1.74
N GLY A 216 13.53 -31.09 1.28
CA GLY A 216 13.64 -29.70 0.84
C GLY A 216 12.70 -29.38 -0.33
N ILE A 217 12.67 -30.23 -1.36
CA ILE A 217 11.77 -30.08 -2.51
C ILE A 217 10.30 -30.18 -2.06
N PHE A 218 9.98 -31.13 -1.21
CA PHE A 218 8.61 -31.30 -0.68
C PHE A 218 8.16 -30.08 0.13
N TYR A 219 9.04 -29.59 0.99
CA TYR A 219 8.76 -28.34 1.76
C TYR A 219 8.52 -27.14 0.82
N TYR A 220 9.37 -26.97 -0.19
CA TYR A 220 9.21 -25.92 -1.17
C TYR A 220 7.90 -26.02 -1.96
N ALA A 221 7.54 -27.23 -2.38
CA ALA A 221 6.28 -27.48 -3.07
C ALA A 221 5.06 -27.18 -2.19
N LEU A 222 5.08 -27.60 -0.91
CA LEU A 222 4.04 -27.29 0.06
C LEU A 222 3.91 -25.78 0.29
N ASN A 223 5.03 -25.09 0.49
CA ASN A 223 5.03 -23.65 0.72
C ASN A 223 4.41 -22.88 -0.46
N ASN A 224 4.78 -23.25 -1.69
CA ASN A 224 4.16 -22.66 -2.89
C ASN A 224 2.67 -22.99 -3.02
N LEU A 225 2.26 -24.20 -2.68
CA LEU A 225 0.86 -24.60 -2.72
C LEU A 225 0.03 -23.77 -1.73
N PHE A 226 0.51 -23.61 -0.48
CA PHE A 226 -0.16 -22.77 0.51
C PHE A 226 -0.19 -21.30 0.12
N ALA A 227 0.90 -20.76 -0.46
CA ALA A 227 0.93 -19.41 -0.96
C ALA A 227 -0.10 -19.20 -2.09
N PHE A 228 -0.25 -20.17 -2.99
CA PHE A 228 -1.25 -20.12 -4.05
C PHE A 228 -2.68 -20.20 -3.49
N MET A 229 -2.95 -21.11 -2.53
CA MET A 229 -4.26 -21.21 -1.89
C MET A 229 -4.64 -19.97 -1.08
N SER A 230 -3.68 -19.28 -0.48
CA SER A 230 -3.94 -18.05 0.26
C SER A 230 -4.23 -16.84 -0.63
N ALA A 231 -3.88 -16.90 -1.92
CA ALA A 231 -4.12 -15.85 -2.90
C ALA A 231 -5.50 -15.94 -3.57
N LEU A 232 -6.18 -17.09 -3.41
CA LEU A 232 -7.56 -17.32 -3.86
C LEU A 232 -8.58 -16.87 -2.81
#